data_470539238b7a11f1b92ba626245561ae
#
_entry.id   470539238b7a11f1b92ba626245561ae
#
_cell.length_a   1.000
_cell.length_b   1.000
_cell.length_c   1.000
_cell.angle_alpha   90.00
_cell.angle_beta   90.00
_cell.angle_gamma   90.00
#
_symmetry.space_group_name_H-M   'P 1'
#
loop_
_entity.id
_entity.type
_entity.pdbx_description
1 polymer ?
#
loop_
_entity_poly.entity_id
_entity_poly.type
_entity_poly.pdbx_seq_one_letter_code
_entity_poly.pdbx_strand_id
1 'polypeptide(L)'
;AGYNRSSGDDDPNDGTHGTFFQAMTTVRPFAQFPFFNLMNNEDLFAQLVLRPVPGRLTLRTDVHRIRLAEANDLWYGGSGAFQRRGSFGFGGRPSGGRTDLATLADLSVDYAVRPWWTMYGYVGHASAARWCVGSTPATGPPWPTWS
;
A
#
# COMPACT_ATOMS: atom_id res chain seq x y z
N ALA A 1 -5.54 -6.30 15.79
CA ALA A 1 -4.26 -6.44 15.08
C ALA A 1 -4.39 -7.53 14.02
N GLY A 2 -3.64 -7.47 12.97
CA GLY A 2 -3.63 -8.44 11.90
C GLY A 2 -2.31 -8.45 11.13
N TYR A 3 -2.19 -9.49 10.30
CA TYR A 3 -1.07 -9.65 9.39
C TYR A 3 -1.60 -10.08 8.03
N ASN A 4 -1.10 -9.47 6.99
CA ASN A 4 -1.39 -9.80 5.61
C ASN A 4 -0.09 -10.00 4.84
N ARG A 5 -0.04 -11.02 3.98
CA ARG A 5 1.07 -11.27 3.07
C ARG A 5 0.56 -11.64 1.70
N SER A 6 1.10 -11.01 0.69
CA SER A 6 0.87 -11.32 -0.72
C SER A 6 2.21 -11.56 -1.39
N SER A 7 2.29 -12.61 -2.20
CA SER A 7 3.54 -13.03 -2.82
C SER A 7 4.17 -11.95 -3.69
N GLY A 8 5.49 -11.93 -3.71
CA GLY A 8 6.32 -11.33 -4.73
C GLY A 8 6.94 -12.41 -5.61
N ASP A 9 7.75 -12.00 -6.57
CA ASP A 9 8.54 -12.85 -7.45
C ASP A 9 9.94 -13.04 -6.86
N ASP A 10 10.29 -14.26 -6.51
CA ASP A 10 11.58 -14.59 -5.88
C ASP A 10 12.72 -14.70 -6.91
N ASP A 11 12.40 -15.05 -8.18
CA ASP A 11 13.37 -15.08 -9.29
C ASP A 11 12.79 -14.47 -10.58
N PRO A 12 12.93 -13.16 -10.78
CA PRO A 12 12.39 -12.48 -11.98
C PRO A 12 13.01 -12.93 -13.30
N ASN A 13 14.00 -13.85 -13.29
CA ASN A 13 14.69 -14.34 -14.50
C ASN A 13 14.30 -15.78 -14.89
N ASP A 14 13.46 -16.44 -14.15
CA ASP A 14 13.06 -17.83 -14.41
C ASP A 14 11.93 -17.98 -15.45
N GLY A 15 11.39 -16.86 -15.93
CA GLY A 15 10.29 -16.81 -16.90
C GLY A 15 8.90 -17.03 -16.27
N THR A 16 8.83 -17.13 -14.95
CA THR A 16 7.58 -17.26 -14.19
C THR A 16 7.33 -15.96 -13.41
N HIS A 17 6.11 -15.48 -13.39
CA HIS A 17 5.76 -14.29 -12.60
C HIS A 17 5.04 -14.69 -11.32
N GLY A 18 5.78 -14.75 -10.21
CA GLY A 18 5.28 -15.21 -8.91
C GLY A 18 4.50 -14.18 -8.09
N THR A 19 4.48 -12.92 -8.54
CA THR A 19 3.83 -11.82 -7.81
C THR A 19 2.31 -11.99 -7.81
N PHE A 20 1.71 -11.86 -6.64
CA PHE A 20 0.26 -11.80 -6.50
C PHE A 20 -0.33 -10.69 -7.38
N PHE A 21 -1.27 -11.07 -8.23
CA PHE A 21 -1.92 -10.12 -9.13
C PHE A 21 -3.19 -9.56 -8.48
N GLN A 22 -3.16 -8.27 -8.14
CA GLN A 22 -4.32 -7.59 -7.62
C GLN A 22 -5.23 -7.14 -8.76
N ALA A 23 -6.27 -7.92 -9.05
CA ALA A 23 -7.21 -7.66 -10.13
C ALA A 23 -8.09 -6.42 -9.91
N MET A 24 -8.39 -6.10 -8.65
CA MET A 24 -9.22 -4.95 -8.28
C MET A 24 -8.42 -4.01 -7.37
N THR A 25 -8.67 -2.71 -7.52
CA THR A 25 -8.11 -1.72 -6.59
C THR A 25 -8.53 -2.05 -5.18
N THR A 26 -7.57 -2.07 -4.25
CA THR A 26 -7.89 -2.21 -2.84
C THR A 26 -8.68 -1.00 -2.40
N VAL A 27 -9.97 -1.17 -2.20
CA VAL A 27 -10.80 -0.16 -1.56
C VAL A 27 -10.48 -0.20 -0.07
N ARG A 28 -9.38 0.38 0.30
CA ARG A 28 -9.00 0.87 1.63
C ARG A 28 -9.62 0.16 2.85
N PRO A 29 -9.52 -1.15 3.03
CA PRO A 29 -9.93 -1.72 4.30
C PRO A 29 -8.96 -1.40 5.42
N PHE A 30 -7.72 -1.00 5.09
CA PHE A 30 -6.62 -0.92 6.05
C PHE A 30 -6.15 0.50 6.32
N ALA A 31 -5.77 1.29 5.33
CA ALA A 31 -5.43 2.70 5.50
C ALA A 31 -5.92 3.52 4.32
N GLN A 32 -6.32 4.75 4.54
CA GLN A 32 -6.72 5.65 3.45
C GLN A 32 -5.53 6.25 2.70
N PHE A 33 -4.33 5.94 3.14
CA PHE A 33 -3.12 6.41 2.52
C PHE A 33 -2.82 5.62 1.24
N PRO A 34 -2.65 6.25 0.06
CA PRO A 34 -2.49 5.57 -1.23
C PRO A 34 -1.07 5.00 -1.45
N PHE A 35 -0.39 4.62 -0.38
CA PHE A 35 1.02 4.27 -0.42
C PHE A 35 1.28 2.81 -0.79
N PHE A 36 0.33 1.93 -0.64
CA PHE A 36 0.54 0.52 -0.88
C PHE A 36 -0.61 -0.14 -1.65
N ASN A 37 -0.27 -1.16 -2.40
CA ASN A 37 -1.18 -2.15 -2.92
C ASN A 37 -0.84 -3.52 -2.32
N LEU A 38 -1.59 -4.55 -2.69
CA LEU A 38 -1.36 -5.89 -2.18
C LEU A 38 -0.34 -6.71 -3.00
N MET A 39 0.34 -6.11 -3.99
CA MET A 39 1.34 -6.81 -4.79
C MET A 39 2.69 -6.79 -4.09
N ASN A 40 3.31 -7.95 -3.92
CA ASN A 40 4.60 -8.08 -3.23
C ASN A 40 4.62 -7.36 -1.88
N ASN A 41 3.66 -7.67 -1.02
CA ASN A 41 3.45 -6.89 0.20
C ASN A 41 3.29 -7.76 1.45
N GLU A 42 3.92 -7.33 2.52
CA GLU A 42 3.67 -7.76 3.89
C GLU A 42 3.21 -6.57 4.71
N ASP A 43 2.11 -6.71 5.44
CA ASP A 43 1.57 -5.68 6.30
C ASP A 43 1.24 -6.26 7.69
N LEU A 44 1.94 -5.78 8.69
CA LEU A 44 1.61 -6.00 10.09
C LEU A 44 0.91 -4.75 10.60
N PHE A 45 -0.32 -4.89 11.07
CA PHE A 45 -1.11 -3.73 11.49
C PHE A 45 -1.84 -3.91 12.82
N ALA A 46 -2.10 -2.78 13.45
CA ALA A 46 -2.98 -2.67 14.60
C ALA A 46 -4.00 -1.56 14.36
N GLN A 47 -5.24 -1.82 14.75
CA GLN A 47 -6.34 -0.86 14.64
C GLN A 47 -6.99 -0.70 16.00
N LEU A 48 -7.30 0.53 16.38
CA LEU A 48 -8.11 0.88 17.54
C LEU A 48 -9.32 1.69 17.08
N VAL A 49 -10.51 1.25 17.48
CA VAL A 49 -11.77 1.95 17.22
C VAL A 49 -12.39 2.33 18.54
N LEU A 50 -12.57 3.60 18.78
CA LEU A 50 -13.23 4.16 19.96
C LEU A 50 -14.56 4.79 19.56
N ARG A 51 -15.56 4.62 20.40
CA ARG A 51 -16.88 5.25 20.27
C ARG A 51 -17.24 6.01 21.55
N PRO A 52 -16.57 7.14 21.82
CA PRO A 52 -16.76 7.89 23.05
C PRO A 52 -18.22 8.35 23.25
N VAL A 53 -18.90 8.62 22.15
CA VAL A 53 -20.34 8.93 22.15
C VAL A 53 -21.01 7.98 21.16
N PRO A 54 -21.64 6.91 21.67
CA PRO A 54 -22.30 5.93 20.82
C PRO A 54 -23.28 6.57 19.83
N GLY A 55 -23.20 6.18 18.56
CA GLY A 55 -24.04 6.71 17.50
C GLY A 55 -23.71 8.15 17.03
N ARG A 56 -22.75 8.83 17.68
CA ARG A 56 -22.38 10.21 17.30
C ARG A 56 -20.92 10.40 16.97
N LEU A 57 -20.00 9.77 17.72
CA LEU A 57 -18.57 9.97 17.52
C LEU A 57 -17.86 8.63 17.43
N THR A 58 -17.21 8.40 16.30
CA THR A 58 -16.29 7.27 16.11
C THR A 58 -14.91 7.81 15.78
N LEU A 59 -13.93 7.33 16.52
CA LEU A 59 -12.52 7.56 16.28
C LEU A 59 -11.90 6.23 15.84
N ARG A 60 -11.13 6.23 14.77
CA ARG A 60 -10.36 5.06 14.33
C ARG A 60 -8.93 5.49 14.11
N THR A 61 -7.99 4.74 14.66
CA THR A 61 -6.57 4.90 14.42
C THR A 61 -5.97 3.57 13.98
N ASP A 62 -5.13 3.62 12.97
CA ASP A 62 -4.44 2.47 12.41
C ASP A 62 -2.94 2.73 12.41
N VAL A 63 -2.15 1.69 12.68
CA VAL A 63 -0.70 1.70 12.53
C VAL A 63 -0.31 0.47 11.72
N HIS A 64 0.47 0.68 10.67
CA HIS A 64 0.91 -0.34 9.72
C HIS A 64 2.43 -0.37 9.63
N ARG A 65 3.03 -1.55 9.64
CA ARG A 65 4.40 -1.78 9.25
C ARG A 65 4.39 -2.55 7.93
N ILE A 66 4.76 -1.87 6.86
CA ILE A 66 4.71 -2.38 5.50
C ILE A 66 6.10 -2.75 5.03
N ARG A 67 6.22 -3.94 4.43
CA ARG A 67 7.44 -4.47 3.84
C ARG A 67 7.13 -5.11 2.49
N LEU A 68 8.17 -5.30 1.66
CA LEU A 68 8.07 -6.21 0.52
C LEU A 68 8.16 -7.65 0.99
N ALA A 69 7.37 -8.52 0.39
CA ALA A 69 7.41 -9.97 0.65
C ALA A 69 8.69 -10.59 0.07
N GLU A 70 9.09 -10.12 -1.15
CA GLU A 70 10.28 -10.57 -1.85
C GLU A 70 11.15 -9.37 -2.26
N ALA A 71 12.46 -9.42 -1.89
CA ALA A 71 13.41 -8.36 -2.14
C ALA A 71 13.86 -8.28 -3.62
N ASN A 72 13.77 -9.38 -4.35
CA ASN A 72 14.17 -9.45 -5.76
C ASN A 72 13.10 -8.87 -6.70
N ASP A 73 11.88 -8.77 -6.23
CA ASP A 73 10.76 -8.20 -6.96
C ASP A 73 10.69 -6.67 -6.81
N LEU A 74 9.79 -6.08 -7.57
CA LEU A 74 9.56 -4.64 -7.57
C LEU A 74 8.66 -4.21 -6.40
N TRP A 75 8.74 -2.95 -6.01
CA TRP A 75 7.70 -2.28 -5.28
C TRP A 75 6.65 -1.72 -6.25
N TYR A 76 5.45 -2.20 -6.15
CA TYR A 76 4.31 -1.79 -6.95
C TYR A 76 3.55 -0.69 -6.24
N GLY A 77 3.67 0.55 -6.72
CA GLY A 77 2.91 1.69 -6.20
C GLY A 77 1.55 1.80 -6.87
N GLY A 78 0.54 2.26 -6.12
CA GLY A 78 -0.79 2.52 -6.66
C GLY A 78 -1.81 1.42 -6.40
N SER A 79 -2.96 1.51 -7.05
CA SER A 79 -4.14 0.74 -6.72
C SER A 79 -4.66 -0.08 -7.90
N GLY A 80 -4.04 -1.21 -8.18
CA GLY A 80 -4.55 -2.22 -9.11
C GLY A 80 -3.81 -2.35 -10.42
N ALA A 81 -4.09 -3.41 -11.13
CA ALA A 81 -3.29 -3.99 -12.19
C ALA A 81 -3.81 -3.71 -13.62
N PHE A 82 -4.72 -2.77 -13.80
CA PHE A 82 -5.36 -2.54 -15.10
C PHE A 82 -4.53 -1.74 -16.11
N GLN A 83 -3.40 -1.16 -15.69
CA GLN A 83 -2.56 -0.35 -16.58
C GLN A 83 -1.12 -0.83 -16.56
N ARG A 84 -0.52 -0.94 -17.73
CA ARG A 84 0.88 -1.34 -17.90
C ARG A 84 1.89 -0.23 -17.58
N ARG A 85 1.42 1.00 -17.41
CA ARG A 85 2.27 2.18 -17.17
C ARG A 85 1.65 3.09 -16.13
N GLY A 86 2.51 3.74 -15.33
CA GLY A 86 2.10 4.71 -14.33
C GLY A 86 1.88 4.11 -12.95
N SER A 87 0.94 4.68 -12.20
CA SER A 87 0.67 4.30 -10.81
C SER A 87 -0.14 3.00 -10.65
N PHE A 88 -0.55 2.41 -11.76
CA PHE A 88 -1.38 1.20 -11.82
C PHE A 88 -0.69 0.13 -12.65
N GLY A 89 -0.95 -1.12 -12.36
CA GLY A 89 -0.44 -2.26 -13.09
C GLY A 89 0.93 -2.75 -12.61
N PHE A 90 1.67 -3.39 -13.50
CA PHE A 90 2.99 -3.95 -13.23
C PHE A 90 4.14 -2.92 -13.22
N GLY A 91 3.82 -1.63 -13.31
CA GLY A 91 4.80 -0.58 -13.14
C GLY A 91 5.28 -0.52 -11.70
N GLY A 92 6.52 -0.92 -11.44
CA GLY A 92 7.11 -0.94 -10.13
C GLY A 92 8.50 -0.29 -10.11
N ARG A 93 9.04 -0.16 -8.91
CA ARG A 93 10.40 0.35 -8.67
C ARG A 93 11.26 -0.77 -8.10
N PRO A 94 12.48 -0.97 -8.59
CA PRO A 94 13.42 -1.91 -7.99
C PRO A 94 13.69 -1.57 -6.53
N SER A 95 13.66 -2.58 -5.66
CA SER A 95 13.95 -2.43 -4.24
C SER A 95 15.45 -2.27 -3.94
N GLY A 96 16.29 -2.75 -4.85
CA GLY A 96 17.73 -2.86 -4.63
C GLY A 96 18.07 -3.85 -3.51
N GLY A 97 17.30 -4.93 -3.35
CA GLY A 97 17.48 -5.96 -2.32
C GLY A 97 16.94 -5.56 -0.94
N ARG A 98 16.15 -4.50 -0.85
CA ARG A 98 15.57 -4.02 0.41
C ARG A 98 14.12 -4.43 0.53
N THR A 99 13.69 -4.77 1.74
CA THR A 99 12.29 -5.12 2.01
C THR A 99 11.54 -4.06 2.79
N ASP A 100 12.23 -3.26 3.62
CA ASP A 100 11.56 -2.20 4.40
C ASP A 100 10.91 -1.16 3.48
N LEU A 101 9.60 -0.96 3.59
CA LEU A 101 8.86 -0.03 2.75
C LEU A 101 8.45 1.23 3.52
N ALA A 102 7.59 1.07 4.52
CA ALA A 102 7.09 2.20 5.30
C ALA A 102 6.50 1.79 6.65
N THR A 103 6.41 2.78 7.53
CA THR A 103 5.48 2.75 8.66
C THR A 103 4.42 3.81 8.41
N LEU A 104 3.15 3.42 8.47
CA LEU A 104 2.01 4.31 8.35
C LEU A 104 1.34 4.44 9.71
N ALA A 105 0.83 5.64 9.99
CA ALA A 105 -0.07 5.88 11.10
C ALA A 105 -1.15 6.83 10.65
N ASP A 106 -2.40 6.54 10.98
CA ASP A 106 -3.50 7.41 10.63
C ASP A 106 -4.56 7.52 11.73
N LEU A 107 -5.38 8.55 11.59
CA LEU A 107 -6.52 8.81 12.44
C LEU A 107 -7.69 9.27 11.57
N SER A 108 -8.82 8.63 11.71
CA SER A 108 -10.08 9.10 11.15
C SER A 108 -11.10 9.40 12.25
N VAL A 109 -11.93 10.39 11.98
CA VAL A 109 -12.99 10.88 12.88
C VAL A 109 -14.28 10.96 12.10
N ASP A 110 -15.30 10.24 12.56
CA ASP A 110 -16.66 10.36 12.07
C ASP A 110 -17.52 11.01 13.17
N TYR A 111 -18.13 12.15 12.86
CA TYR A 111 -19.01 12.85 13.78
C TYR A 111 -20.39 13.08 13.17
N ALA A 112 -21.39 12.39 13.70
CA ALA A 112 -22.79 12.57 13.32
C ALA A 112 -23.35 13.86 13.96
N VAL A 113 -23.40 14.93 13.19
CA VAL A 113 -23.97 16.22 13.61
C VAL A 113 -25.49 16.13 13.71
N ARG A 114 -26.10 15.43 12.73
CA ARG A 114 -27.54 15.14 12.64
C ARG A 114 -27.73 13.70 12.14
N PRO A 115 -28.92 13.10 12.27
CA PRO A 115 -29.17 11.75 11.75
C PRO A 115 -28.90 11.59 10.25
N TRP A 116 -28.95 12.68 9.50
CA TRP A 116 -28.75 12.73 8.06
C TRP A 116 -27.47 13.46 7.64
N TRP A 117 -26.62 13.91 8.59
CA TRP A 117 -25.38 14.64 8.30
C TRP A 117 -24.23 14.19 9.20
N THR A 118 -23.22 13.61 8.59
CA THR A 118 -21.97 13.18 9.26
C THR A 118 -20.82 14.00 8.71
N MET A 119 -20.00 14.54 9.59
CA MET A 119 -18.70 15.13 9.25
C MET A 119 -17.63 14.04 9.36
N TYR A 120 -16.75 14.00 8.36
CA TYR A 120 -15.61 13.10 8.31
C TYR A 120 -14.32 13.90 8.31
N GLY A 121 -13.36 13.50 9.15
CA GLY A 121 -12.01 14.03 9.19
C GLY A 121 -10.99 12.89 9.09
N TYR A 122 -9.88 13.14 8.40
CA TYR A 122 -8.80 12.17 8.25
C TYR A 122 -7.46 12.86 8.26
N VAL A 123 -6.49 12.28 8.97
CA VAL A 123 -5.08 12.62 8.93
C VAL A 123 -4.26 11.35 8.91
N GLY A 124 -3.25 11.30 8.05
CA GLY A 124 -2.31 10.18 7.95
C GLY A 124 -0.88 10.67 7.80
N HIS A 125 0.04 9.88 8.32
CA HIS A 125 1.48 10.08 8.19
C HIS A 125 2.15 8.80 7.73
N ALA A 126 3.04 8.92 6.73
CA ALA A 126 3.89 7.85 6.24
C ALA A 126 5.35 8.17 6.47
N SER A 127 6.04 7.34 7.25
CA SER A 127 7.50 7.33 7.33
C SER A 127 8.03 6.27 6.36
N ALA A 128 8.30 6.69 5.12
CA ALA A 128 8.80 5.81 4.08
C ALA A 128 10.31 5.57 4.18
N ALA A 129 10.75 4.38 3.76
CA ALA A 129 12.16 4.10 3.61
C ALA A 129 12.80 5.04 2.57
N ARG A 130 14.04 5.46 2.80
CA ARG A 130 14.71 6.47 1.96
C ARG A 130 14.77 6.09 0.47
N TRP A 131 14.86 4.81 0.15
CA TRP A 131 14.88 4.33 -1.23
C TRP A 131 13.53 4.50 -1.95
N CYS A 132 12.41 4.57 -1.21
CA CYS A 132 11.09 4.83 -1.79
C CYS A 132 10.90 6.31 -2.18
N VAL A 133 11.55 7.22 -1.46
CA VAL A 133 11.33 8.68 -1.58
C VAL A 133 12.36 9.35 -2.48
N GLY A 134 13.53 8.76 -2.67
CA GLY A 134 14.74 9.42 -3.18
C GLY A 134 15.12 9.11 -4.62
N SER A 135 14.32 8.44 -5.42
CA SER A 135 14.68 8.19 -6.82
C SER A 135 13.92 9.10 -7.78
N THR A 136 14.60 10.12 -8.32
CA THR A 136 14.39 10.56 -9.69
C THR A 136 14.10 9.30 -10.55
N PRO A 137 13.12 9.32 -11.47
CA PRO A 137 12.89 8.17 -12.33
C PRO A 137 14.23 7.80 -12.95
N ALA A 138 14.72 6.61 -12.65
CA ALA A 138 15.88 6.09 -13.35
C ALA A 138 15.50 6.08 -14.83
N THR A 139 16.22 6.85 -15.63
CA THR A 139 16.27 6.68 -17.07
C THR A 139 17.02 5.37 -17.30
N GLY A 140 16.36 4.26 -16.96
CA GLY A 140 16.82 2.93 -17.28
C GLY A 140 16.58 2.66 -18.77
N PRO A 141 17.39 1.79 -19.39
CA PRO A 141 17.20 1.41 -20.77
C PRO A 141 15.78 0.83 -20.95
N PRO A 142 15.17 1.01 -22.12
CA PRO A 142 13.84 0.47 -22.39
C PRO A 142 13.88 -1.05 -22.23
N TRP A 143 12.87 -1.59 -21.53
CA TRP A 143 12.66 -3.03 -21.38
C TRP A 143 12.75 -3.75 -22.73
N PRO A 144 13.30 -4.97 -22.79
CA PRO A 144 13.26 -5.75 -24.01
C PRO A 144 11.81 -5.88 -24.47
N THR A 145 11.56 -5.46 -25.68
CA THR A 145 10.29 -5.66 -26.37
C THR A 145 10.14 -7.15 -26.66
N TRP A 146 9.18 -7.78 -26.01
CA TRP A 146 8.77 -9.14 -26.37
C TRP A 146 8.15 -9.09 -27.77
N SER A 147 8.83 -9.67 -28.73
CA SER A 147 8.34 -9.95 -30.10
C SER A 147 7.61 -11.29 -30.12
#